data_ed0447793cf11f8ee7e50ca5fe0ec46c
#
_entry.id   ed0447793cf11f8ee7e50ca5fe0ec46c
#
_cell.length_a   1.000
_cell.length_b   1.000
_cell.length_c   1.000
_cell.angle_alpha   90.00
_cell.angle_beta   90.00
_cell.angle_gamma   90.00
#
_symmetry.space_group_name_H-M   'P 1'
#
loop_
_entity.id
_entity.type
_entity.pdbx_description
1 polymer ?
#
loop_
_entity_poly.entity_id
_entity_poly.type
_entity_poly.pdbx_seq_one_letter_code
_entity_poly.pdbx_strand_id
1 'polypeptide(L)'
;MRQAWLVLALAIGVACSRSASSLDIATTTSVVNSGLLEAILPQFSDYRVRVHAAGSGRSLVMLAEGSAELVISHAPAAEQQALAGHSDWRYQKLAFNRFVIVGPVSDPAAVATSPGAVEAFKRIAATGRDFVSRGDSSGTHERETMFWRLAGISPSNDHLLTSGASMAVTLRQSANKQAYTLSDQATWWQLEGELPDLRQLLWDDPALLNTYALLYPVENLKAAALAKWLTEGPGRALIGAYQIGGRKAYEVWPAGCPGSLPDATVCAGSR
;
A
#
# COMPACT_ATOMS: atom_id res chain seq x y z
N MET A 1 43.19 -30.73 -62.71
CA MET A 1 42.02 -30.02 -62.23
C MET A 1 41.71 -30.49 -60.79
N ARG A 2 42.07 -29.69 -59.78
CA ARG A 2 41.86 -30.00 -58.35
C ARG A 2 40.69 -29.13 -57.85
N GLN A 3 39.54 -29.73 -57.54
CA GLN A 3 38.43 -29.06 -56.95
C GLN A 3 38.65 -28.92 -55.41
N ALA A 4 38.74 -27.68 -54.95
CA ALA A 4 38.78 -27.37 -53.51
C ALA A 4 37.33 -27.24 -52.98
N TRP A 5 36.94 -28.05 -52.01
CA TRP A 5 35.72 -27.97 -51.30
C TRP A 5 35.88 -27.01 -50.11
N LEU A 6 35.20 -25.84 -50.15
CA LEU A 6 35.09 -24.94 -49.02
C LEU A 6 34.01 -25.49 -48.08
N VAL A 7 34.39 -25.91 -46.87
CA VAL A 7 33.45 -26.26 -45.80
C VAL A 7 33.15 -24.99 -45.03
N LEU A 8 31.94 -24.50 -45.19
CA LEU A 8 31.41 -23.33 -44.43
C LEU A 8 30.91 -23.85 -43.07
N ALA A 9 31.67 -23.62 -41.98
CA ALA A 9 31.28 -23.95 -40.63
C ALA A 9 30.26 -22.89 -40.13
N LEU A 10 29.01 -23.28 -40.07
CA LEU A 10 27.92 -22.47 -39.48
C LEU A 10 28.01 -22.54 -37.95
N ALA A 11 28.55 -21.50 -37.30
CA ALA A 11 28.54 -21.38 -35.84
C ALA A 11 27.13 -21.03 -35.38
N ILE A 12 26.38 -22.03 -34.92
CA ILE A 12 25.07 -21.82 -34.22
C ILE A 12 25.40 -21.31 -32.84
N GLY A 13 25.31 -20.00 -32.66
CA GLY A 13 25.32 -19.35 -31.35
C GLY A 13 24.08 -19.75 -30.57
N VAL A 14 24.20 -20.68 -29.62
CA VAL A 14 23.17 -20.98 -28.64
C VAL A 14 23.09 -19.75 -27.71
N ALA A 15 22.14 -18.84 -28.00
CA ALA A 15 21.73 -17.82 -27.06
C ALA A 15 21.07 -18.53 -25.86
N CYS A 16 21.85 -18.81 -24.81
CA CYS A 16 21.30 -19.16 -23.51
C CYS A 16 20.42 -17.97 -23.03
N SER A 17 19.15 -18.00 -23.34
CA SER A 17 18.19 -17.16 -22.64
C SER A 17 18.19 -17.63 -21.17
N ARG A 18 18.96 -16.92 -20.31
CA ARG A 18 18.83 -17.06 -18.87
C ARG A 18 17.37 -16.73 -18.58
N SER A 19 16.56 -17.73 -18.28
CA SER A 19 15.26 -17.53 -17.64
C SER A 19 15.53 -16.70 -16.39
N ALA A 20 15.17 -15.43 -16.43
CA ALA A 20 15.32 -14.57 -15.25
C ALA A 20 14.57 -15.24 -14.10
N SER A 21 15.30 -15.58 -13.03
CA SER A 21 14.67 -16.19 -11.85
C SER A 21 13.58 -15.24 -11.33
N SER A 22 12.44 -15.79 -10.93
CA SER A 22 11.32 -14.98 -10.42
C SER A 22 11.55 -14.59 -8.98
N LEU A 23 10.97 -13.46 -8.61
CA LEU A 23 10.87 -12.95 -7.24
C LEU A 23 9.37 -12.77 -6.92
N ASP A 24 8.88 -13.49 -5.94
CA ASP A 24 7.50 -13.39 -5.48
C ASP A 24 7.39 -12.33 -4.39
N ILE A 25 6.57 -11.30 -4.62
CA ILE A 25 6.28 -10.28 -3.63
C ILE A 25 4.81 -10.29 -3.26
N ALA A 26 4.50 -10.10 -1.97
CA ALA A 26 3.13 -9.87 -1.52
C ALA A 26 2.93 -8.41 -1.14
N THR A 27 1.77 -7.87 -1.44
CA THR A 27 1.44 -6.48 -1.11
C THR A 27 -0.06 -6.29 -0.96
N THR A 28 -0.46 -5.09 -0.50
CA THR A 28 -1.86 -4.80 -0.27
C THR A 28 -2.62 -4.54 -1.57
N THR A 29 -3.92 -4.86 -1.56
CA THR A 29 -4.80 -4.55 -2.69
C THR A 29 -4.82 -3.07 -3.02
N SER A 30 -4.63 -2.17 -2.03
CA SER A 30 -4.53 -0.72 -2.24
C SER A 30 -3.31 -0.35 -3.08
N VAL A 31 -2.13 -0.94 -2.80
CA VAL A 31 -0.91 -0.70 -3.58
C VAL A 31 -1.06 -1.21 -5.01
N VAL A 32 -1.69 -2.38 -5.19
CA VAL A 32 -1.97 -2.91 -6.54
C VAL A 32 -2.97 -2.00 -7.28
N ASN A 33 -4.09 -1.67 -6.64
CA ASN A 33 -5.13 -0.83 -7.23
C ASN A 33 -4.67 0.59 -7.56
N SER A 34 -3.64 1.11 -6.87
CA SER A 34 -3.07 2.41 -7.21
C SER A 34 -2.34 2.44 -8.57
N GLY A 35 -2.03 1.26 -9.14
CA GLY A 35 -1.25 1.15 -10.38
C GLY A 35 0.25 1.40 -10.23
N LEU A 36 0.74 1.74 -9.02
CA LEU A 36 2.15 2.06 -8.80
C LEU A 36 3.08 0.94 -9.27
N LEU A 37 2.87 -0.29 -8.80
CA LEU A 37 3.77 -1.42 -9.10
C LEU A 37 3.73 -1.78 -10.59
N GLU A 38 2.58 -1.72 -11.22
CA GLU A 38 2.44 -1.94 -12.66
C GLU A 38 3.25 -0.93 -13.48
N ALA A 39 3.28 0.33 -13.04
CA ALA A 39 4.03 1.39 -13.71
C ALA A 39 5.55 1.28 -13.53
N ILE A 40 6.03 0.86 -12.35
CA ILE A 40 7.46 0.94 -12.04
C ILE A 40 8.22 -0.38 -12.18
N LEU A 41 7.62 -1.53 -11.82
CA LEU A 41 8.31 -2.83 -11.83
C LEU A 41 8.84 -3.28 -13.20
N PRO A 42 8.25 -2.93 -14.36
CA PRO A 42 8.85 -3.24 -15.66
C PRO A 42 10.25 -2.64 -15.87
N GLN A 43 10.65 -1.65 -15.09
CA GLN A 43 11.98 -1.02 -15.14
C GLN A 43 13.01 -1.72 -14.22
N PHE A 44 12.58 -2.66 -13.38
CA PHE A 44 13.48 -3.51 -12.61
C PHE A 44 13.85 -4.75 -13.41
N SER A 45 15.13 -4.84 -13.83
CA SER A 45 15.59 -5.85 -14.79
C SER A 45 16.27 -7.08 -14.17
N ASP A 46 16.61 -7.04 -12.86
CA ASP A 46 17.41 -8.10 -12.24
C ASP A 46 16.65 -9.42 -12.11
N TYR A 47 15.34 -9.33 -11.83
CA TYR A 47 14.45 -10.48 -11.64
C TYR A 47 13.07 -10.19 -12.21
N ARG A 48 12.37 -11.23 -12.65
CA ARG A 48 10.94 -11.11 -12.99
C ARG A 48 10.11 -11.08 -11.69
N VAL A 49 9.50 -9.94 -11.37
CA VAL A 49 8.68 -9.80 -10.17
C VAL A 49 7.27 -10.33 -10.43
N ARG A 50 6.78 -11.19 -9.54
CA ARG A 50 5.38 -11.64 -9.47
C ARG A 50 4.73 -11.01 -8.24
N VAL A 51 3.61 -10.33 -8.45
CA VAL A 51 2.91 -9.58 -7.39
C VAL A 51 1.68 -10.36 -6.94
N HIS A 52 1.60 -10.64 -5.64
CA HIS A 52 0.46 -11.26 -4.98
C HIS A 52 -0.28 -10.20 -4.16
N ALA A 53 -1.53 -9.91 -4.54
CA ALA A 53 -2.38 -8.95 -3.84
C ALA A 53 -3.10 -9.60 -2.66
N ALA A 54 -2.90 -9.09 -1.44
CA ALA A 54 -3.56 -9.55 -0.22
C ALA A 54 -3.74 -8.38 0.77
N GLY A 55 -4.41 -8.59 1.91
CA GLY A 55 -4.33 -7.61 3.01
C GLY A 55 -2.96 -7.66 3.68
N SER A 56 -2.53 -6.59 4.37
CA SER A 56 -1.20 -6.52 5.03
C SER A 56 -0.94 -7.72 5.93
N GLY A 57 -1.89 -8.10 6.78
CA GLY A 57 -1.74 -9.27 7.65
C GLY A 57 -1.51 -10.57 6.87
N ARG A 58 -2.29 -10.83 5.81
CA ARG A 58 -2.11 -12.02 4.97
C ARG A 58 -0.78 -11.99 4.21
N SER A 59 -0.35 -10.82 3.72
CA SER A 59 0.96 -10.65 3.07
C SER A 59 2.12 -11.02 4.00
N LEU A 60 2.05 -10.62 5.27
CA LEU A 60 3.04 -10.97 6.28
C LEU A 60 3.06 -12.48 6.59
N VAL A 61 1.89 -13.13 6.61
CA VAL A 61 1.80 -14.59 6.72
C VAL A 61 2.44 -15.27 5.52
N MET A 62 2.21 -14.78 4.29
CA MET A 62 2.85 -15.31 3.08
C MET A 62 4.38 -15.23 3.14
N LEU A 63 4.94 -14.15 3.74
CA LEU A 63 6.38 -14.05 3.96
C LEU A 63 6.87 -15.09 4.96
N ALA A 64 6.15 -15.27 6.07
CA ALA A 64 6.51 -16.25 7.10
C ALA A 64 6.43 -17.70 6.60
N GLU A 65 5.48 -18.00 5.70
CA GLU A 65 5.32 -19.30 5.05
C GLU A 65 6.32 -19.53 3.89
N GLY A 66 7.08 -18.49 3.48
CA GLY A 66 7.98 -18.55 2.33
C GLY A 66 7.29 -18.55 0.96
N SER A 67 5.98 -18.29 0.90
CA SER A 67 5.23 -18.13 -0.35
C SER A 67 5.38 -16.74 -0.98
N ALA A 68 5.93 -15.78 -0.24
CA ALA A 68 6.47 -14.52 -0.75
C ALA A 68 7.89 -14.32 -0.23
N GLU A 69 8.72 -13.62 -0.99
CA GLU A 69 10.12 -13.34 -0.68
C GLU A 69 10.32 -11.91 -0.17
N LEU A 70 9.38 -11.00 -0.46
CA LEU A 70 9.32 -9.63 0.03
C LEU A 70 7.87 -9.21 0.21
N VAL A 71 7.61 -8.40 1.22
CA VAL A 71 6.30 -7.78 1.46
C VAL A 71 6.40 -6.27 1.39
N ILE A 72 5.42 -5.64 0.75
CA ILE A 72 5.13 -4.21 0.88
C ILE A 72 3.87 -4.08 1.73
N SER A 73 4.00 -3.56 2.94
CA SER A 73 2.91 -3.44 3.94
C SER A 73 2.67 -1.98 4.33
N HIS A 74 1.51 -1.69 4.91
CA HIS A 74 1.18 -0.41 5.53
C HIS A 74 0.33 -0.58 6.80
N ALA A 75 0.66 -1.59 7.60
CA ALA A 75 0.01 -1.93 8.85
C ALA A 75 1.04 -2.04 9.99
N PRO A 76 1.47 -0.90 10.58
CA PRO A 76 2.58 -0.86 11.53
C PRO A 76 2.42 -1.80 12.73
N ALA A 77 1.20 -2.01 13.25
CA ALA A 77 1.01 -2.92 14.38
C ALA A 77 1.21 -4.40 13.96
N ALA A 78 0.67 -4.80 12.80
CA ALA A 78 0.89 -6.15 12.27
C ALA A 78 2.36 -6.38 11.88
N GLU A 79 3.02 -5.36 11.32
CA GLU A 79 4.46 -5.38 11.00
C GLU A 79 5.31 -5.59 12.26
N GLN A 80 5.02 -4.85 13.35
CA GLN A 80 5.70 -5.01 14.63
C GLN A 80 5.54 -6.41 15.21
N GLN A 81 4.31 -6.95 15.15
CA GLN A 81 4.03 -8.30 15.63
C GLN A 81 4.80 -9.36 14.82
N ALA A 82 4.83 -9.22 13.48
CA ALA A 82 5.58 -10.14 12.63
C ALA A 82 7.08 -10.10 12.90
N LEU A 83 7.67 -8.90 13.03
CA LEU A 83 9.09 -8.73 13.35
C LEU A 83 9.49 -9.29 14.72
N ALA A 84 8.58 -9.28 15.70
CA ALA A 84 8.83 -9.90 17.01
C ALA A 84 9.06 -11.42 16.92
N GLY A 85 8.47 -12.07 15.92
CA GLY A 85 8.64 -13.50 15.64
C GLY A 85 9.77 -13.84 14.65
N HIS A 86 10.35 -12.85 13.97
CA HIS A 86 11.32 -13.04 12.88
C HIS A 86 12.49 -12.06 12.98
N SER A 87 13.44 -12.33 13.84
CA SER A 87 14.64 -11.50 14.05
C SER A 87 15.59 -11.47 12.84
N ASP A 88 15.43 -12.41 11.91
CA ASP A 88 16.14 -12.52 10.65
C ASP A 88 15.55 -11.67 9.53
N TRP A 89 14.42 -10.99 9.79
CA TRP A 89 13.83 -10.09 8.79
C TRP A 89 14.40 -8.69 8.87
N ARG A 90 14.57 -8.09 7.70
CA ARG A 90 14.83 -6.66 7.56
C ARG A 90 13.51 -5.92 7.39
N TYR A 91 13.42 -4.79 8.07
CA TYR A 91 12.35 -3.80 7.91
C TYR A 91 12.94 -2.51 7.37
N GLN A 92 12.28 -1.90 6.39
CA GLN A 92 12.72 -0.64 5.80
C GLN A 92 11.52 0.17 5.32
N LYS A 93 11.40 1.43 5.77
CA LYS A 93 10.40 2.36 5.23
C LYS A 93 10.68 2.64 3.77
N LEU A 94 9.62 2.63 2.96
CA LEU A 94 9.66 2.85 1.51
C LEU A 94 9.16 4.25 1.14
N ALA A 95 7.94 4.53 1.53
CA ALA A 95 7.21 5.73 1.14
C ALA A 95 6.08 5.99 2.13
N PHE A 96 5.39 7.12 1.95
CA PHE A 96 4.17 7.41 2.67
C PHE A 96 3.20 8.18 1.78
N ASN A 97 1.92 8.13 2.13
CA ASN A 97 0.86 9.02 1.70
C ASN A 97 -0.09 9.26 2.87
N ARG A 98 -1.36 9.51 2.63
CA ARG A 98 -2.34 9.72 3.68
C ARG A 98 -3.49 8.75 3.58
N PHE A 99 -4.09 8.44 4.71
CA PHE A 99 -5.48 8.04 4.73
C PHE A 99 -6.36 9.27 4.54
N VAL A 100 -7.57 9.04 4.06
CA VAL A 100 -8.58 10.09 3.87
C VAL A 100 -9.93 9.60 4.40
N ILE A 101 -10.66 10.47 5.08
CA ILE A 101 -12.05 10.18 5.40
C ILE A 101 -12.90 10.67 4.23
N VAL A 102 -13.63 9.73 3.63
CA VAL A 102 -14.53 9.95 2.51
C VAL A 102 -15.96 9.80 2.99
N GLY A 103 -16.85 10.60 2.47
CA GLY A 103 -18.26 10.53 2.83
C GLY A 103 -19.16 11.30 1.86
N PRO A 104 -20.46 11.33 2.11
CA PRO A 104 -21.43 12.02 1.27
C PRO A 104 -21.06 13.49 1.01
N VAL A 105 -21.33 13.99 -0.18
CA VAL A 105 -21.10 15.40 -0.53
C VAL A 105 -21.82 16.35 0.43
N SER A 106 -22.99 15.97 0.94
CA SER A 106 -23.77 16.73 1.93
C SER A 106 -23.14 16.82 3.32
N ASP A 107 -22.24 15.89 3.66
CA ASP A 107 -21.51 15.79 4.93
C ASP A 107 -22.37 16.03 6.19
N PRO A 108 -23.42 15.22 6.43
CA PRO A 108 -24.34 15.45 7.54
C PRO A 108 -23.70 15.33 8.93
N ALA A 109 -22.53 14.68 9.07
CA ALA A 109 -21.76 14.61 10.31
C ALA A 109 -20.74 15.75 10.46
N ALA A 110 -20.68 16.70 9.50
CA ALA A 110 -19.75 17.82 9.50
C ALA A 110 -18.28 17.39 9.69
N VAL A 111 -17.88 16.30 9.03
CA VAL A 111 -16.53 15.73 9.08
C VAL A 111 -15.50 16.69 8.50
N ALA A 112 -15.85 17.40 7.43
CA ALA A 112 -14.94 18.35 6.77
C ALA A 112 -14.51 19.53 7.68
N THR A 113 -15.26 19.81 8.73
CA THR A 113 -14.95 20.87 9.71
C THR A 113 -14.44 20.31 11.03
N SER A 114 -14.15 19.02 11.12
CA SER A 114 -13.60 18.42 12.34
C SER A 114 -12.13 18.84 12.51
N PRO A 115 -11.67 19.04 13.76
CA PRO A 115 -10.28 19.40 14.03
C PRO A 115 -9.30 18.25 13.82
N GLY A 116 -9.78 17.04 13.55
CA GLY A 116 -8.94 15.86 13.29
C GLY A 116 -9.76 14.58 13.17
N ALA A 117 -9.07 13.49 12.80
CA ALA A 117 -9.68 12.22 12.47
C ALA A 117 -10.46 11.60 13.64
N VAL A 118 -9.93 11.65 14.86
CA VAL A 118 -10.60 11.11 16.06
C VAL A 118 -11.93 11.82 16.28
N GLU A 119 -11.98 13.15 16.17
CA GLU A 119 -13.21 13.91 16.33
C GLU A 119 -14.18 13.65 15.15
N ALA A 120 -13.68 13.46 13.94
CA ALA A 120 -14.50 13.07 12.80
C ALA A 120 -15.25 11.75 13.07
N PHE A 121 -14.55 10.73 13.60
CA PHE A 121 -15.15 9.46 13.98
C PHE A 121 -16.21 9.62 15.08
N LYS A 122 -15.97 10.47 16.07
CA LYS A 122 -16.99 10.81 17.11
C LYS A 122 -18.24 11.44 16.51
N ARG A 123 -18.08 12.38 15.59
CA ARG A 123 -19.22 13.05 14.93
C ARG A 123 -20.03 12.08 14.08
N ILE A 124 -19.39 11.19 13.32
CA ILE A 124 -20.07 10.15 12.54
C ILE A 124 -20.93 9.29 13.46
N ALA A 125 -20.37 8.78 14.54
CA ALA A 125 -21.11 7.98 15.51
C ALA A 125 -22.25 8.74 16.18
N ALA A 126 -22.00 9.98 16.63
CA ALA A 126 -23.00 10.80 17.32
C ALA A 126 -24.20 11.15 16.43
N THR A 127 -24.02 11.23 15.12
CA THR A 127 -25.10 11.53 14.17
C THR A 127 -25.85 10.29 13.71
N GLY A 128 -25.48 9.07 14.16
CA GLY A 128 -26.09 7.82 13.73
C GLY A 128 -25.99 7.62 12.22
N ARG A 129 -24.87 8.04 11.61
CA ARG A 129 -24.63 7.85 10.18
C ARG A 129 -23.84 6.57 9.93
N ASP A 130 -24.18 5.93 8.83
CA ASP A 130 -23.52 4.69 8.44
C ASP A 130 -22.04 4.93 8.14
N PHE A 131 -21.23 3.99 8.57
CA PHE A 131 -19.81 3.89 8.24
C PHE A 131 -19.55 2.52 7.62
N VAL A 132 -18.93 2.47 6.43
CA VAL A 132 -18.53 1.22 5.79
C VAL A 132 -17.11 0.90 6.19
N SER A 133 -16.97 -0.10 7.05
CA SER A 133 -15.69 -0.66 7.50
C SER A 133 -15.09 -1.60 6.46
N ARG A 134 -13.76 -1.62 6.38
CA ARG A 134 -13.07 -2.65 5.61
C ARG A 134 -13.30 -4.06 6.17
N GLY A 135 -13.20 -4.24 7.48
CA GLY A 135 -13.47 -5.51 8.16
C GLY A 135 -12.62 -6.71 7.72
N ASP A 136 -11.44 -6.48 7.11
CA ASP A 136 -10.63 -7.49 6.42
C ASP A 136 -9.19 -7.61 6.94
N SER A 137 -8.88 -7.04 8.11
CA SER A 137 -7.53 -6.99 8.70
C SER A 137 -6.46 -6.35 7.78
N SER A 138 -6.87 -5.48 6.85
CA SER A 138 -5.95 -4.64 6.07
C SER A 138 -5.37 -3.50 6.91
N GLY A 139 -4.32 -2.83 6.41
CA GLY A 139 -3.76 -1.64 7.05
C GLY A 139 -4.79 -0.50 7.20
N THR A 140 -5.74 -0.37 6.27
CA THR A 140 -6.86 0.57 6.40
C THR A 140 -7.79 0.17 7.55
N HIS A 141 -8.11 -1.13 7.69
CA HIS A 141 -8.92 -1.62 8.81
C HIS A 141 -8.22 -1.46 10.16
N GLU A 142 -6.90 -1.71 10.21
CA GLU A 142 -6.09 -1.45 11.41
C GLU A 142 -6.19 0.02 11.83
N ARG A 143 -6.05 0.95 10.89
CA ARG A 143 -6.14 2.40 11.12
C ARG A 143 -7.53 2.84 11.53
N GLU A 144 -8.56 2.33 10.90
CA GLU A 144 -9.96 2.54 11.24
C GLU A 144 -10.25 2.12 12.69
N THR A 145 -9.88 0.88 13.04
CA THR A 145 -10.06 0.33 14.41
C THR A 145 -9.31 1.18 15.45
N MET A 146 -8.11 1.66 15.11
CA MET A 146 -7.39 2.59 15.98
C MET A 146 -8.18 3.89 16.22
N PHE A 147 -8.80 4.48 15.19
CA PHE A 147 -9.57 5.71 15.37
C PHE A 147 -10.84 5.49 16.22
N TRP A 148 -11.57 4.38 16.01
CA TRP A 148 -12.69 4.03 16.86
C TRP A 148 -12.29 3.90 18.33
N ARG A 149 -11.18 3.20 18.59
CA ARG A 149 -10.63 3.04 19.94
C ARG A 149 -10.22 4.38 20.56
N LEU A 150 -9.52 5.25 19.82
CA LEU A 150 -9.10 6.57 20.30
C LEU A 150 -10.31 7.51 20.53
N ALA A 151 -11.37 7.35 19.76
CA ALA A 151 -12.63 8.03 19.97
C ALA A 151 -13.38 7.57 21.24
N GLY A 152 -12.99 6.42 21.81
CA GLY A 152 -13.69 5.80 22.94
C GLY A 152 -15.04 5.22 22.54
N ILE A 153 -15.20 4.84 21.27
CA ILE A 153 -16.47 4.39 20.69
C ILE A 153 -16.33 2.95 20.20
N SER A 154 -17.28 2.11 20.59
CA SER A 154 -17.57 0.85 19.92
C SER A 154 -18.77 1.11 19.02
N PRO A 155 -18.57 1.24 17.69
CA PRO A 155 -19.69 1.53 16.81
C PRO A 155 -20.74 0.42 16.88
N SER A 156 -22.01 0.81 16.88
CA SER A 156 -23.10 -0.16 16.90
C SER A 156 -23.17 -0.90 15.57
N ASN A 157 -23.56 -2.17 15.61
CA ASN A 157 -23.73 -2.99 14.39
C ASN A 157 -24.80 -2.41 13.44
N ASP A 158 -25.69 -1.53 13.94
CA ASP A 158 -26.74 -0.93 13.12
C ASP A 158 -26.18 0.12 12.13
N HIS A 159 -25.04 0.74 12.45
CA HIS A 159 -24.42 1.79 11.65
C HIS A 159 -22.99 1.46 11.19
N LEU A 160 -22.42 0.31 11.61
CA LEU A 160 -21.14 -0.18 11.13
C LEU A 160 -21.36 -1.30 10.11
N LEU A 161 -21.29 -0.96 8.84
CA LEU A 161 -21.47 -1.90 7.75
C LEU A 161 -20.10 -2.48 7.37
N THR A 162 -19.96 -3.80 7.37
CA THR A 162 -18.68 -4.45 7.02
C THR A 162 -18.64 -4.80 5.54
N SER A 163 -17.64 -4.27 4.83
CA SER A 163 -17.38 -4.60 3.44
C SER A 163 -16.77 -6.00 3.27
N GLY A 164 -15.79 -6.35 4.08
CA GLY A 164 -15.02 -7.60 3.96
C GLY A 164 -14.24 -7.71 2.63
N ALA A 165 -14.06 -6.61 1.90
CA ALA A 165 -13.58 -6.61 0.53
C ALA A 165 -12.49 -5.54 0.28
N SER A 166 -12.02 -5.41 -0.98
CA SER A 166 -11.03 -4.41 -1.35
C SER A 166 -11.51 -2.96 -1.11
N MET A 167 -10.58 -2.01 -1.01
CA MET A 167 -10.92 -0.60 -0.81
C MET A 167 -11.82 -0.03 -1.92
N ALA A 168 -11.60 -0.46 -3.17
CA ALA A 168 -12.44 -0.07 -4.29
C ALA A 168 -13.91 -0.51 -4.12
N VAL A 169 -14.13 -1.74 -3.63
CA VAL A 169 -15.48 -2.23 -3.32
C VAL A 169 -16.08 -1.46 -2.14
N THR A 170 -15.30 -1.22 -1.09
CA THR A 170 -15.73 -0.45 0.09
C THR A 170 -16.19 0.95 -0.29
N LEU A 171 -15.44 1.66 -1.14
CA LEU A 171 -15.80 2.99 -1.64
C LEU A 171 -17.12 2.98 -2.44
N ARG A 172 -17.31 1.99 -3.33
CA ARG A 172 -18.58 1.85 -4.08
C ARG A 172 -19.76 1.52 -3.16
N GLN A 173 -19.56 0.69 -2.14
CA GLN A 173 -20.58 0.43 -1.12
C GLN A 173 -20.92 1.70 -0.33
N SER A 174 -19.91 2.50 0.04
CA SER A 174 -20.12 3.78 0.73
C SER A 174 -20.92 4.75 -0.12
N ALA A 175 -20.66 4.82 -1.43
CA ALA A 175 -21.44 5.64 -2.35
C ALA A 175 -22.91 5.19 -2.40
N ASN A 176 -23.14 3.90 -2.59
CA ASN A 176 -24.51 3.35 -2.63
C ASN A 176 -25.30 3.55 -1.34
N LYS A 177 -24.63 3.61 -0.19
CA LYS A 177 -25.23 3.79 1.14
C LYS A 177 -25.23 5.25 1.60
N GLN A 178 -24.62 6.17 0.87
CA GLN A 178 -24.36 7.54 1.33
C GLN A 178 -23.69 7.55 2.71
N ALA A 179 -22.72 6.63 2.87
CA ALA A 179 -22.03 6.35 4.13
C ALA A 179 -20.61 6.94 4.13
N TYR A 180 -20.06 7.07 5.34
CA TYR A 180 -18.65 7.41 5.53
C TYR A 180 -17.76 6.17 5.41
N THR A 181 -16.48 6.37 5.09
CA THR A 181 -15.45 5.32 5.14
C THR A 181 -14.07 5.95 5.28
N LEU A 182 -13.11 5.14 5.73
CA LEU A 182 -11.68 5.46 5.67
C LEU A 182 -11.09 4.81 4.41
N SER A 183 -10.35 5.57 3.61
CA SER A 183 -9.64 5.06 2.43
C SER A 183 -8.18 5.47 2.47
N ASP A 184 -7.30 4.72 1.78
CA ASP A 184 -6.03 5.28 1.36
C ASP A 184 -6.25 6.28 0.22
N GLN A 185 -5.45 7.33 0.21
CA GLN A 185 -5.57 8.45 -0.71
C GLN A 185 -5.41 8.05 -2.18
N ALA A 186 -4.50 7.11 -2.46
CA ALA A 186 -4.23 6.68 -3.82
C ALA A 186 -5.45 5.95 -4.43
N THR A 187 -6.07 5.03 -3.68
CA THR A 187 -7.29 4.35 -4.16
C THR A 187 -8.45 5.34 -4.31
N TRP A 188 -8.60 6.30 -3.39
CA TRP A 188 -9.62 7.33 -3.52
C TRP A 188 -9.46 8.12 -4.83
N TRP A 189 -8.25 8.62 -5.11
CA TRP A 189 -7.99 9.42 -6.32
C TRP A 189 -8.19 8.65 -7.63
N GLN A 190 -7.97 7.32 -7.62
CA GLN A 190 -8.28 6.48 -8.78
C GLN A 190 -9.77 6.39 -9.07
N LEU A 191 -10.62 6.49 -8.04
CA LEU A 191 -12.04 6.20 -8.16
C LEU A 191 -12.95 7.43 -7.98
N GLU A 192 -12.44 8.56 -7.51
CA GLU A 192 -13.28 9.74 -7.20
C GLU A 192 -14.13 10.21 -8.36
N GLY A 193 -13.62 10.09 -9.60
CA GLY A 193 -14.39 10.44 -10.81
C GLY A 193 -15.57 9.50 -11.11
N GLU A 194 -15.56 8.28 -10.57
CA GLU A 194 -16.66 7.31 -10.68
C GLU A 194 -17.69 7.44 -9.55
N LEU A 195 -17.41 8.24 -8.52
CA LEU A 195 -18.18 8.31 -7.28
C LEU A 195 -18.63 9.75 -6.97
N PRO A 196 -19.43 10.39 -7.83
CA PRO A 196 -19.79 11.81 -7.72
C PRO A 196 -20.58 12.17 -6.46
N ASP A 197 -21.20 11.19 -5.79
CA ASP A 197 -21.96 11.38 -4.56
C ASP A 197 -21.11 11.39 -3.30
N LEU A 198 -19.82 11.06 -3.43
CA LEU A 198 -18.85 11.10 -2.36
C LEU A 198 -17.81 12.19 -2.58
N ARG A 199 -17.20 12.64 -1.50
CA ARG A 199 -16.03 13.51 -1.54
C ARG A 199 -15.04 13.19 -0.43
N GLN A 200 -13.78 13.56 -0.62
CA GLN A 200 -12.78 13.60 0.42
C GLN A 200 -13.11 14.73 1.38
N LEU A 201 -13.30 14.40 2.67
CA LEU A 201 -13.75 15.31 3.69
C LEU A 201 -12.62 15.76 4.63
N LEU A 202 -11.75 14.82 5.03
CA LEU A 202 -10.62 15.09 5.91
C LEU A 202 -9.40 14.29 5.47
N TRP A 203 -8.24 14.95 5.41
CA TRP A 203 -6.93 14.34 5.06
C TRP A 203 -5.74 15.01 5.74
N ASP A 204 -5.89 16.27 6.20
CA ASP A 204 -4.81 17.06 6.78
C ASP A 204 -4.75 16.91 8.30
N ASP A 205 -4.56 15.65 8.74
CA ASP A 205 -4.31 15.30 10.13
C ASP A 205 -3.06 14.41 10.17
N PRO A 206 -2.07 14.69 11.03
CA PRO A 206 -0.90 13.83 11.20
C PRO A 206 -1.25 12.37 11.52
N ALA A 207 -2.35 12.12 12.22
CA ALA A 207 -2.84 10.77 12.52
C ALA A 207 -3.31 9.99 11.27
N LEU A 208 -3.57 10.68 10.16
CA LEU A 208 -3.91 10.08 8.86
C LEU A 208 -2.68 9.71 8.01
N LEU A 209 -1.48 9.84 8.56
CA LEU A 209 -0.27 9.39 7.85
C LEU A 209 -0.32 7.89 7.58
N ASN A 210 -0.06 7.49 6.35
CA ASN A 210 -0.06 6.12 5.86
C ASN A 210 1.34 5.76 5.35
N THR A 211 2.09 5.01 6.15
CA THR A 211 3.48 4.63 5.84
C THR A 211 3.55 3.25 5.23
N TYR A 212 4.32 3.10 4.17
CA TYR A 212 4.59 1.85 3.50
C TYR A 212 6.00 1.37 3.84
N ALA A 213 6.14 0.07 4.10
CA ALA A 213 7.41 -0.55 4.45
C ALA A 213 7.65 -1.83 3.66
N LEU A 214 8.93 -2.16 3.51
CA LEU A 214 9.43 -3.41 2.97
C LEU A 214 9.82 -4.32 4.12
N LEU A 215 9.42 -5.59 4.05
CA LEU A 215 9.85 -6.64 4.96
C LEU A 215 10.35 -7.83 4.13
N TYR A 216 11.51 -8.37 4.47
CA TYR A 216 12.09 -9.52 3.78
C TYR A 216 13.18 -10.19 4.64
N PRO A 217 13.44 -11.50 4.46
CA PRO A 217 14.55 -12.19 5.13
C PRO A 217 15.90 -11.61 4.71
N VAL A 218 16.79 -11.35 5.67
CA VAL A 218 18.12 -10.74 5.43
C VAL A 218 18.95 -11.50 4.39
N GLU A 219 18.87 -12.83 4.41
CA GLU A 219 19.63 -13.70 3.52
C GLU A 219 19.05 -13.79 2.09
N ASN A 220 17.86 -13.22 1.84
CA ASN A 220 17.25 -13.26 0.51
C ASN A 220 17.82 -12.15 -0.38
N LEU A 221 18.83 -12.51 -1.19
CA LEU A 221 19.51 -11.56 -2.06
C LEU A 221 18.62 -10.97 -3.16
N LYS A 222 17.61 -11.72 -3.65
CA LYS A 222 16.66 -11.21 -4.64
C LYS A 222 15.77 -10.12 -4.05
N ALA A 223 15.24 -10.39 -2.86
CA ALA A 223 14.45 -9.41 -2.12
C ALA A 223 15.28 -8.17 -1.75
N ALA A 224 16.52 -8.36 -1.31
CA ALA A 224 17.44 -7.27 -1.00
C ALA A 224 17.75 -6.40 -2.24
N ALA A 225 17.91 -7.00 -3.42
CA ALA A 225 18.14 -6.27 -4.67
C ALA A 225 16.94 -5.39 -5.03
N LEU A 226 15.71 -5.93 -4.96
CA LEU A 226 14.49 -5.14 -5.20
C LEU A 226 14.32 -4.05 -4.14
N ALA A 227 14.52 -4.35 -2.86
CA ALA A 227 14.42 -3.38 -1.79
C ALA A 227 15.39 -2.21 -2.00
N LYS A 228 16.65 -2.49 -2.35
CA LYS A 228 17.64 -1.47 -2.67
C LYS A 228 17.23 -0.63 -3.88
N TRP A 229 16.73 -1.26 -4.94
CA TRP A 229 16.25 -0.56 -6.14
C TRP A 229 15.10 0.40 -5.81
N LEU A 230 14.14 -0.04 -4.96
CA LEU A 230 12.99 0.76 -4.54
C LEU A 230 13.36 1.92 -3.60
N THR A 231 14.39 1.77 -2.75
CA THR A 231 14.70 2.74 -1.68
C THR A 231 15.89 3.63 -1.97
N GLU A 232 16.85 3.19 -2.78
CA GLU A 232 18.10 3.90 -3.06
C GLU A 232 18.36 4.06 -4.57
N GLY A 233 17.78 3.18 -5.40
CA GLY A 233 17.97 3.12 -6.83
C GLY A 233 16.91 3.90 -7.64
N PRO A 234 16.82 3.60 -8.96
CA PRO A 234 15.86 4.26 -9.87
C PRO A 234 14.39 4.12 -9.42
N GLY A 235 14.02 3.01 -8.80
CA GLY A 235 12.65 2.78 -8.29
C GLY A 235 12.20 3.84 -7.30
N ARG A 236 13.12 4.36 -6.47
CA ARG A 236 12.83 5.47 -5.56
C ARG A 236 12.36 6.72 -6.31
N ALA A 237 13.06 7.10 -7.38
CA ALA A 237 12.70 8.26 -8.18
C ALA A 237 11.34 8.06 -8.89
N LEU A 238 11.08 6.84 -9.37
CA LEU A 238 9.82 6.48 -10.01
C LEU A 238 8.64 6.56 -9.02
N ILE A 239 8.80 6.07 -7.80
CA ILE A 239 7.79 6.20 -6.74
C ILE A 239 7.50 7.69 -6.47
N GLY A 240 8.54 8.50 -6.31
CA GLY A 240 8.41 9.93 -6.03
C GLY A 240 7.81 10.74 -7.19
N ALA A 241 7.93 10.26 -8.43
CA ALA A 241 7.37 10.88 -9.62
C ALA A 241 5.96 10.36 -9.97
N TYR A 242 5.50 9.27 -9.32
CA TYR A 242 4.23 8.64 -9.66
C TYR A 242 3.04 9.53 -9.32
N GLN A 243 2.14 9.73 -10.29
CA GLN A 243 0.98 10.59 -10.17
C GLN A 243 -0.32 9.86 -10.51
N ILE A 244 -1.38 10.25 -9.82
CA ILE A 244 -2.76 9.87 -10.09
C ILE A 244 -3.56 11.14 -10.35
N GLY A 245 -4.15 11.27 -11.53
CA GLY A 245 -4.89 12.49 -11.90
C GLY A 245 -4.05 13.78 -11.82
N GLY A 246 -2.75 13.71 -12.11
CA GLY A 246 -1.81 14.83 -12.03
C GLY A 246 -1.35 15.19 -10.61
N ARG A 247 -1.78 14.44 -9.59
CA ARG A 247 -1.40 14.63 -8.18
C ARG A 247 -0.36 13.58 -7.76
N LYS A 248 0.67 13.98 -7.03
CA LYS A 248 1.70 13.08 -6.51
C LYS A 248 1.07 12.07 -5.54
N ALA A 249 1.14 10.78 -5.87
CA ALA A 249 0.44 9.73 -5.13
C ALA A 249 1.19 9.24 -3.89
N TYR A 250 2.53 9.37 -3.89
CA TYR A 250 3.41 8.92 -2.82
C TYR A 250 4.55 9.90 -2.59
N GLU A 251 4.91 10.11 -1.33
CA GLU A 251 6.17 10.71 -0.92
C GLU A 251 7.15 9.59 -0.57
N VAL A 252 8.36 9.63 -1.13
CA VAL A 252 9.41 8.66 -0.77
C VAL A 252 9.88 8.92 0.67
N TRP A 253 10.25 7.85 1.40
CA TRP A 253 10.74 8.02 2.76
C TRP A 253 11.96 8.95 2.78
N PRO A 254 11.97 10.01 3.63
CA PRO A 254 13.03 11.01 3.59
C PRO A 254 14.39 10.41 3.95
N ALA A 255 15.43 10.81 3.22
CA ALA A 255 16.79 10.44 3.55
C ALA A 255 17.16 10.96 4.95
N GLY A 256 17.80 10.12 5.76
CA GLY A 256 18.19 10.45 7.14
C GLY A 256 17.08 10.32 8.18
N CYS A 257 15.82 10.09 7.78
CA CYS A 257 14.78 9.70 8.73
C CYS A 257 14.98 8.26 9.21
N PRO A 258 14.79 7.96 10.52
CA PRO A 258 14.72 6.60 11.00
C PRO A 258 13.66 5.81 10.22
N GLY A 259 14.03 4.67 9.68
CA GLY A 259 13.15 3.88 8.81
C GLY A 259 13.21 2.39 9.08
N SER A 260 13.82 1.99 10.21
CA SER A 260 14.04 0.60 10.58
C SER A 260 13.02 0.04 11.57
N LEU A 261 12.02 0.84 11.97
CA LEU A 261 11.00 0.44 12.92
C LEU A 261 9.59 0.71 12.40
N PRO A 262 8.62 -0.17 12.71
CA PRO A 262 7.21 0.02 12.38
C PRO A 262 6.60 1.12 13.27
N ASP A 263 6.58 2.31 12.76
CA ASP A 263 5.84 3.43 13.32
C ASP A 263 5.10 4.20 12.21
N ALA A 264 4.19 5.07 12.57
CA ALA A 264 3.45 5.91 11.64
C ALA A 264 3.94 7.36 11.66
N THR A 265 5.19 7.59 12.07
CA THR A 265 5.75 8.95 12.14
C THR A 265 6.78 9.17 11.04
N VAL A 266 6.82 10.38 10.52
CA VAL A 266 7.88 10.89 9.65
C VAL A 266 8.63 11.94 10.43
N CYS A 267 9.97 11.95 10.36
CA CYS A 267 10.75 12.90 11.15
C CYS A 267 10.43 14.36 10.77
N ALA A 268 10.46 15.23 11.77
CA ALA A 268 10.24 16.66 11.59
C ALA A 268 11.35 17.25 10.68
N GLY A 269 10.97 17.82 9.54
CA GLY A 269 11.88 18.36 8.53
C GLY A 269 11.61 17.87 7.12
N SER A 270 10.72 16.91 6.94
CA SER A 270 10.28 16.38 5.64
C SER A 270 9.02 17.08 5.09
N ARG A 271 8.75 18.31 5.51
CA ARG A 271 7.65 19.13 4.98
C ARG A 271 8.06 19.93 3.77
#